data_41dc659c69fbba69e810c631e8ebb926
#
_entry.id   41dc659c69fbba69e810c631e8ebb926
#
_cell.length_a   1.000
_cell.length_b   1.000
_cell.length_c   1.000
_cell.angle_alpha   90.00
_cell.angle_beta   90.00
_cell.angle_gamma   90.00
#
_symmetry.space_group_name_H-M   'P 1'
#
loop_
_entity.id
_entity.type
_entity.pdbx_description
1 polymer ?
#
loop_
_entity_poly.entity_id
_entity_poly.type
_entity_poly.pdbx_seq_one_letter_code
_entity_poly.pdbx_strand_id
1 'polypeptide(L)'
;MEAPNYTITLDGATRPATDIVMNANMFNTTPDEGFEYVMVEISVTCKIDECAFTPYNFNVIGSESVVYDPEIMVAGVDGMLESGKMLQGGTRSGKVFFIVREGETDLVLRWDPLLGDEIFFDIPET
;
A
#
# COMPACT_ATOMS: atom_id res chain seq x y z
N MET A 1 6.59 1.30 12.40
CA MET A 1 5.79 1.92 13.45
C MET A 1 4.91 0.91 14.15
N GLU A 2 4.60 1.18 15.39
CA GLU A 2 3.87 0.25 16.24
C GLU A 2 2.40 0.62 16.35
N ALA A 3 1.53 -0.38 16.15
CA ALA A 3 0.14 -0.32 16.57
C ALA A 3 -0.04 -1.36 17.69
N PRO A 4 -1.14 -1.35 18.43
CA PRO A 4 -1.32 -2.32 19.54
C PRO A 4 -1.14 -3.77 19.12
N ASN A 5 -1.65 -4.14 17.95
CA ASN A 5 -1.67 -5.54 17.48
C ASN A 5 -0.68 -5.83 16.36
N TYR A 6 -0.05 -4.80 15.79
CA TYR A 6 0.79 -4.93 14.60
C TYR A 6 2.00 -4.03 14.68
N THR A 7 3.08 -4.48 14.05
CA THR A 7 4.18 -3.61 13.65
C THR A 7 4.09 -3.44 12.15
N ILE A 8 4.00 -2.20 11.68
CA ILE A 8 3.91 -1.87 10.27
C ILE A 8 5.15 -1.11 9.87
N THR A 9 5.77 -1.50 8.74
CA THR A 9 6.96 -0.84 8.22
C THR A 9 6.74 -0.48 6.76
N LEU A 10 7.02 0.76 6.39
CA LEU A 10 7.12 1.16 4.99
C LEU A 10 8.56 0.92 4.56
N ASP A 11 8.76 -0.12 3.74
CA ASP A 11 10.09 -0.56 3.31
C ASP A 11 10.61 0.23 2.11
N GLY A 12 9.71 0.74 1.29
CA GLY A 12 10.07 1.52 0.12
C GLY A 12 8.87 2.05 -0.61
N ALA A 13 9.12 2.98 -1.53
CA ALA A 13 8.08 3.56 -2.38
C ALA A 13 8.68 3.94 -3.73
N THR A 14 7.88 3.80 -4.78
CA THR A 14 8.27 4.18 -6.15
C THR A 14 7.15 5.00 -6.76
N ARG A 15 7.52 6.16 -7.30
CA ARG A 15 6.59 7.06 -7.98
C ARG A 15 7.30 7.78 -9.12
N PRO A 16 6.79 7.71 -10.36
CA PRO A 16 5.66 6.91 -10.78
C PRO A 16 6.03 5.42 -10.90
N ALA A 17 5.06 4.54 -10.73
CA ALA A 17 5.22 3.11 -10.92
C ALA A 17 4.43 2.60 -12.13
N THR A 18 3.94 3.51 -12.97
CA THR A 18 3.10 3.18 -14.11
C THR A 18 3.79 2.22 -15.09
N ASP A 19 5.06 2.45 -15.39
CA ASP A 19 5.81 1.58 -16.31
C ASP A 19 5.97 0.17 -15.74
N ILE A 20 6.18 0.05 -14.43
CA ILE A 20 6.28 -1.26 -13.78
C ILE A 20 5.00 -2.05 -13.99
N VAL A 21 3.85 -1.42 -13.77
CA VAL A 21 2.54 -2.06 -13.90
C VAL A 21 2.23 -2.40 -15.36
N MET A 22 2.42 -1.45 -16.26
CA MET A 22 2.07 -1.65 -17.67
C MET A 22 3.00 -2.65 -18.36
N ASN A 23 4.27 -2.70 -17.96
CA ASN A 23 5.21 -3.68 -18.49
C ASN A 23 5.01 -5.08 -17.91
N ALA A 24 4.40 -5.19 -16.74
CA ALA A 24 4.15 -6.47 -16.09
C ALA A 24 3.07 -7.27 -16.82
N ASN A 25 2.03 -6.60 -17.29
CA ASN A 25 0.93 -7.25 -18.04
C ASN A 25 0.16 -6.19 -18.81
N MET A 26 0.01 -6.40 -20.10
CA MET A 26 -0.66 -5.45 -21.00
C MET A 26 -2.15 -5.26 -20.68
N PHE A 27 -2.75 -6.18 -19.92
CA PHE A 27 -4.17 -6.10 -19.55
C PHE A 27 -4.38 -5.36 -18.22
N ASN A 28 -3.32 -4.92 -17.55
CA ASN A 28 -3.48 -4.09 -16.37
C ASN A 28 -4.13 -2.76 -16.75
N THR A 29 -4.90 -2.23 -15.80
CA THR A 29 -5.60 -0.97 -16.02
C THR A 29 -4.62 0.15 -16.32
N THR A 30 -4.83 0.84 -17.45
CA THR A 30 -4.09 2.06 -17.77
C THR A 30 -4.68 3.19 -16.95
N PRO A 31 -3.87 3.96 -16.21
CA PRO A 31 -4.40 5.12 -15.48
C PRO A 31 -5.03 6.12 -16.44
N ASP A 32 -6.06 6.80 -15.97
CA ASP A 32 -6.65 7.91 -16.73
C ASP A 32 -5.61 9.01 -16.94
N GLU A 33 -5.82 9.84 -17.96
CA GLU A 33 -4.94 10.98 -18.21
C GLU A 33 -4.86 11.86 -16.96
N GLY A 34 -3.63 12.19 -16.55
CA GLY A 34 -3.38 12.96 -15.35
C GLY A 34 -3.25 12.13 -14.08
N PHE A 35 -3.27 10.80 -14.21
CA PHE A 35 -3.09 9.89 -13.08
C PHE A 35 -1.89 8.97 -13.30
N GLU A 36 -1.34 8.46 -12.22
CA GLU A 36 -0.19 7.56 -12.26
C GLU A 36 -0.25 6.54 -11.13
N TYR A 37 0.43 5.41 -11.34
CA TYR A 37 0.58 4.43 -10.26
C TYR A 37 1.67 4.86 -9.28
N VAL A 38 1.41 4.57 -8.01
CA VAL A 38 2.41 4.64 -6.94
C VAL A 38 2.51 3.25 -6.33
N MET A 39 3.72 2.77 -6.12
CA MET A 39 3.98 1.48 -5.48
C MET A 39 4.56 1.72 -4.10
N VAL A 40 4.03 1.04 -3.10
CA VAL A 40 4.64 1.00 -1.76
C VAL A 40 4.98 -0.44 -1.43
N GLU A 41 6.08 -0.61 -0.70
CA GLU A 41 6.51 -1.91 -0.19
C GLU A 41 6.35 -1.88 1.31
N ILE A 42 5.61 -2.84 1.86
CA ILE A 42 5.14 -2.82 3.24
C ILE A 42 5.42 -4.16 3.90
N SER A 43 5.80 -4.12 5.18
CA SER A 43 5.89 -5.30 6.03
C SER A 43 4.91 -5.18 7.19
N VAL A 44 4.21 -6.26 7.48
CA VAL A 44 3.23 -6.36 8.56
C VAL A 44 3.64 -7.51 9.47
N THR A 45 3.83 -7.23 10.75
CA THR A 45 4.17 -8.24 11.76
C THR A 45 3.05 -8.32 12.80
N CYS A 46 2.65 -9.54 13.13
CA CYS A 46 1.61 -9.79 14.13
C CYS A 46 2.19 -9.76 15.55
N LYS A 47 1.58 -9.00 16.45
CA LYS A 47 2.04 -8.84 17.83
C LYS A 47 1.17 -9.59 18.86
N ILE A 48 0.05 -10.16 18.43
CA ILE A 48 -0.88 -10.89 19.29
C ILE A 48 -1.02 -12.33 18.80
N ASP A 49 -1.81 -13.13 19.51
CA ASP A 49 -1.91 -14.56 19.22
C ASP A 49 -2.28 -14.88 17.77
N GLU A 50 -3.20 -14.10 17.21
CA GLU A 50 -3.62 -14.26 15.81
C GLU A 50 -4.03 -12.89 15.25
N CYS A 51 -3.57 -12.59 14.05
CA CYS A 51 -3.89 -11.36 13.33
C CYS A 51 -4.43 -11.68 11.95
N ALA A 52 -5.38 -10.88 11.49
CA ALA A 52 -5.81 -10.88 10.10
C ALA A 52 -5.52 -9.51 9.49
N PHE A 53 -5.22 -9.48 8.20
CA PHE A 53 -4.99 -8.23 7.48
C PHE A 53 -5.36 -8.37 6.01
N THR A 54 -5.54 -7.24 5.37
CA THR A 54 -5.81 -7.15 3.93
C THR A 54 -5.15 -5.89 3.38
N PRO A 55 -4.75 -5.87 2.09
CA PRO A 55 -4.28 -4.64 1.46
C PRO A 55 -5.25 -3.47 1.60
N TYR A 56 -6.54 -3.73 1.72
CA TYR A 56 -7.54 -2.68 1.94
C TYR A 56 -7.42 -1.96 3.28
N ASN A 57 -6.60 -2.46 4.21
CA ASN A 57 -6.27 -1.73 5.43
C ASN A 57 -5.37 -0.53 5.14
N PHE A 58 -4.80 -0.45 3.94
CA PHE A 58 -3.93 0.65 3.53
C PHE A 58 -4.64 1.54 2.52
N ASN A 59 -4.40 2.84 2.62
CA ASN A 59 -4.78 3.80 1.59
C ASN A 59 -3.78 4.95 1.58
N VAL A 60 -3.84 5.74 0.51
CA VAL A 60 -2.95 6.89 0.34
C VAL A 60 -3.81 8.15 0.37
N ILE A 61 -3.33 9.15 1.11
CA ILE A 61 -3.98 10.45 1.19
C ILE A 61 -3.06 11.48 0.54
N GLY A 62 -3.60 12.26 -0.38
CA GLY A 62 -2.85 13.29 -1.08
C GLY A 62 -2.99 14.67 -0.46
N SER A 63 -2.31 15.63 -1.06
CA SER A 63 -2.27 17.01 -0.58
C SER A 63 -3.63 17.71 -0.57
N GLU A 64 -4.57 17.22 -1.38
CA GLU A 64 -5.93 17.77 -1.44
C GLU A 64 -6.92 16.98 -0.56
N SER A 65 -6.41 16.15 0.34
CA SER A 65 -7.23 15.34 1.27
C SER A 65 -8.12 14.32 0.57
N VAL A 66 -7.73 13.88 -0.63
CA VAL A 66 -8.41 12.80 -1.35
C VAL A 66 -7.81 11.47 -0.89
N VAL A 67 -8.66 10.49 -0.61
CA VAL A 67 -8.25 9.15 -0.21
C VAL A 67 -8.24 8.25 -1.43
N TYR A 68 -7.11 7.59 -1.67
CA TYR A 68 -6.94 6.63 -2.77
C TYR A 68 -6.88 5.23 -2.20
N ASP A 69 -7.77 4.36 -2.70
CA ASP A 69 -7.80 2.95 -2.27
C ASP A 69 -6.80 2.11 -3.08
N PRO A 70 -6.36 0.97 -2.54
CA PRO A 70 -5.40 0.14 -3.26
C PRO A 70 -6.01 -0.49 -4.52
N GLU A 71 -5.16 -0.62 -5.55
CA GLU A 71 -5.48 -1.33 -6.79
C GLU A 71 -5.01 -2.76 -6.65
N ILE A 72 -5.91 -3.68 -6.37
CA ILE A 72 -5.56 -5.07 -6.07
C ILE A 72 -5.59 -6.00 -7.29
N MET A 73 -6.11 -5.54 -8.43
CA MET A 73 -6.20 -6.35 -9.66
C MET A 73 -5.01 -6.12 -10.58
N VAL A 74 -3.82 -5.93 -10.01
CA VAL A 74 -2.59 -5.77 -10.78
C VAL A 74 -1.99 -7.15 -11.03
N ALA A 75 -1.84 -7.52 -12.29
CA ALA A 75 -1.31 -8.82 -12.70
C ALA A 75 0.16 -8.72 -13.11
N GLY A 76 0.89 -9.83 -12.99
CA GLY A 76 2.24 -9.97 -13.51
C GLY A 76 3.34 -9.38 -12.65
N VAL A 77 3.02 -8.80 -11.51
CA VAL A 77 4.01 -8.27 -10.57
C VAL A 77 4.21 -9.29 -9.45
N ASP A 78 5.47 -9.66 -9.21
CA ASP A 78 5.80 -10.58 -8.13
C ASP A 78 5.81 -9.85 -6.79
N GLY A 79 5.41 -10.56 -5.74
CA GLY A 79 5.53 -10.03 -4.39
C GLY A 79 4.43 -9.07 -3.97
N MET A 80 3.25 -9.18 -4.54
CA MET A 80 2.09 -8.41 -4.07
C MET A 80 1.73 -8.81 -2.64
N LEU A 81 1.36 -7.81 -1.83
CA LEU A 81 0.86 -8.08 -0.48
C LEU A 81 -0.51 -8.76 -0.59
N GLU A 82 -0.62 -9.93 -0.02
CA GLU A 82 -1.86 -10.70 -0.04
C GLU A 82 -2.52 -10.70 1.32
N SER A 83 -3.86 -10.73 1.33
CA SER A 83 -4.64 -10.89 2.55
C SER A 83 -4.29 -12.21 3.22
N GLY A 84 -4.30 -12.22 4.54
CA GLY A 84 -3.99 -13.44 5.24
C GLY A 84 -4.17 -13.34 6.74
N LYS A 85 -3.81 -14.43 7.38
CA LYS A 85 -3.78 -14.53 8.84
C LYS A 85 -2.38 -14.94 9.27
N MET A 86 -1.96 -14.45 10.41
CA MET A 86 -0.66 -14.76 11.00
C MET A 86 -0.82 -15.05 12.47
N LEU A 87 0.05 -15.89 12.99
CA LEU A 87 0.22 -16.07 14.42
C LEU A 87 1.25 -15.07 14.93
N GLN A 88 1.34 -14.93 16.23
CA GLN A 88 2.27 -14.00 16.87
C GLN A 88 3.69 -14.20 16.35
N GLY A 89 4.33 -13.10 15.96
CA GLY A 89 5.68 -13.11 15.41
C GLY A 89 5.75 -13.31 13.91
N GLY A 90 4.63 -13.68 13.26
CA GLY A 90 4.59 -13.83 11.80
C GLY A 90 4.70 -12.48 11.11
N THR A 91 5.38 -12.48 9.96
CA THR A 91 5.56 -11.27 9.12
C THR A 91 5.16 -11.59 7.68
N ARG A 92 4.43 -10.68 7.07
CA ARG A 92 4.15 -10.67 5.64
C ARG A 92 4.62 -9.38 5.05
N SER A 93 5.24 -9.47 3.88
CA SER A 93 5.75 -8.32 3.15
C SER A 93 5.21 -8.35 1.73
N GLY A 94 5.06 -7.20 1.13
CA GLY A 94 4.60 -7.15 -0.24
C GLY A 94 4.40 -5.75 -0.76
N LYS A 95 4.01 -5.69 -2.03
CA LYS A 95 3.80 -4.46 -2.77
C LYS A 95 2.32 -4.14 -2.83
N VAL A 96 1.98 -2.87 -2.70
CA VAL A 96 0.62 -2.38 -2.86
C VAL A 96 0.68 -1.20 -3.83
N PHE A 97 -0.23 -1.17 -4.78
CA PHE A 97 -0.30 -0.13 -5.80
C PHE A 97 -1.52 0.77 -5.60
N PHE A 98 -1.33 2.04 -5.91
CA PHE A 98 -2.40 3.04 -5.87
C PHE A 98 -2.34 3.85 -7.16
N ILE A 99 -3.49 4.28 -7.66
CA ILE A 99 -3.55 5.24 -8.77
C ILE A 99 -3.87 6.59 -8.17
N VAL A 100 -2.95 7.53 -8.32
CA VAL A 100 -3.07 8.86 -7.74
C VAL A 100 -2.94 9.92 -8.83
N ARG A 101 -3.41 11.13 -8.54
CA ARG A 101 -3.27 12.26 -9.44
C ARG A 101 -1.78 12.64 -9.56
N GLU A 102 -1.29 12.87 -10.79
CA GLU A 102 0.12 13.17 -11.03
C GLU A 102 0.62 14.39 -10.25
N GLY A 103 -0.23 15.40 -10.07
CA GLY A 103 0.14 16.62 -9.37
C GLY A 103 0.05 16.55 -7.84
N GLU A 104 -0.36 15.41 -7.28
CA GLU A 104 -0.45 15.28 -5.82
C GLU A 104 0.93 15.32 -5.18
N THR A 105 1.02 16.07 -4.09
CA THR A 105 2.25 16.18 -3.30
C THR A 105 1.99 15.67 -1.88
N ASP A 106 3.06 15.50 -1.10
CA ASP A 106 2.96 15.13 0.31
C ASP A 106 2.06 13.91 0.55
N LEU A 107 2.23 12.87 -0.28
CA LEU A 107 1.47 11.64 -0.14
C LEU A 107 1.76 10.98 1.20
N VAL A 108 0.69 10.52 1.85
CA VAL A 108 0.77 9.82 3.13
C VAL A 108 0.11 8.46 2.99
N LEU A 109 0.82 7.42 3.41
CA LEU A 109 0.26 6.08 3.51
C LEU A 109 -0.39 5.95 4.89
N ARG A 110 -1.67 5.54 4.90
CA ARG A 110 -2.39 5.32 6.15
C ARG A 110 -2.67 3.83 6.32
N TRP A 111 -2.34 3.31 7.51
CA TRP A 111 -2.81 2.02 7.97
C TRP A 111 -4.08 2.25 8.79
N ASP A 112 -5.17 1.62 8.37
CA ASP A 112 -6.45 1.70 9.05
C ASP A 112 -6.99 0.30 9.29
N PRO A 113 -6.88 -0.22 10.53
CA PRO A 113 -7.35 -1.57 10.85
C PRO A 113 -8.85 -1.64 11.10
N LEU A 114 -9.61 -0.57 10.86
CA LEU A 114 -11.03 -0.38 11.15
C LEU A 114 -11.33 -0.22 12.64
N LEU A 115 -10.68 -1.02 13.48
CA LEU A 115 -10.79 -0.92 14.94
C LEU A 115 -9.38 -0.80 15.50
N GLY A 116 -9.12 0.30 16.18
CA GLY A 116 -7.82 0.59 16.76
C GLY A 116 -7.19 1.84 16.16
N ASP A 117 -5.92 2.06 16.47
CA ASP A 117 -5.23 3.27 16.08
C ASP A 117 -4.77 3.22 14.64
N GLU A 118 -4.95 4.34 13.94
CA GLU A 118 -4.39 4.53 12.61
C GLU A 118 -2.91 4.87 12.70
N ILE A 119 -2.14 4.48 11.69
CA ILE A 119 -0.72 4.81 11.56
C ILE A 119 -0.52 5.51 10.23
N PHE A 120 0.32 6.55 10.23
CA PHE A 120 0.60 7.35 9.04
C PHE A 120 2.09 7.31 8.72
N PHE A 121 2.40 7.17 7.43
CA PHE A 121 3.78 7.20 6.92
C PHE A 121 3.87 8.23 5.81
N ASP A 122 4.88 9.10 5.87
CA ASP A 122 5.18 9.96 4.72
C ASP A 122 5.75 9.11 3.60
N ILE A 123 5.21 9.27 2.39
CA ILE A 123 5.74 8.59 1.21
C ILE A 123 6.80 9.49 0.60
N PRO A 124 8.06 9.00 0.49
CA PRO A 124 9.12 9.80 -0.12
C PRO A 124 8.79 10.15 -1.57
N GLU A 125 9.09 11.38 -1.95
CA GLU A 125 9.02 11.78 -3.35
C GLU A 125 10.31 11.34 -4.06
N THR A 126 10.14 10.80 -5.26
CA THR A 126 11.26 10.33 -6.07
C THR A 126 11.45 11.18 -7.31
#